data_1e1019efc4793dd2935816c7e9cdf719
#
_entry.id   1e1019efc4793dd2935816c7e9cdf719
#
_cell.length_a   1.000
_cell.length_b   1.000
_cell.length_c   1.000
_cell.angle_alpha   90.00
_cell.angle_beta   90.00
_cell.angle_gamma   90.00
#
_symmetry.space_group_name_H-M   'P 1'
#
loop_
_entity.id
_entity.type
_entity.pdbx_description
1 polymer ?
#
loop_
_entity_poly.entity_id
_entity_poly.type
_entity_poly.pdbx_seq_one_letter_code
_entity_poly.pdbx_strand_id
1 'polypeptide(L)'
;MASPLRFRISDRGWGDGQFRRRVVAPLDDKFGVSVERTDRPEGHEGRVLRMKNGDFALFAWNGDGAYWTGNTETPEALWGTNKRRFRRVGGDVADWAEEELLRALENEAPWLERYPGIAEFFLPVLMSKDGRETAREFLRTGAGFPNSHSNSHSNSNSDAGVDADVALSFYDGLVSSGVFEGHRYTMASKLGTSEGHDRVRMEATMGEYNAARILHDAGYDVEPEIGMESGHSLDFRAKRNGTDAIVEVTRPTPTGRRKASTPEEAVRETAEKKSEAGGQLRENDGVLFVDCSSFDDGAWQRIVNRKPVTGHEPAVVYRTRPGEKPITEAYLRGHTQLRLSDAVVWV
;
A
#
# COMPACT_ATOMS: atom_id res chain seq x y z
N MET A 1 17.76 -0.80 3.04
CA MET A 1 16.28 -0.93 3.04
C MET A 1 15.88 -2.27 3.65
N ALA A 2 14.86 -2.32 4.48
CA ALA A 2 14.36 -3.61 4.98
C ALA A 2 13.64 -4.30 3.82
N SER A 3 14.21 -5.38 3.29
CA SER A 3 13.61 -6.14 2.20
C SER A 3 12.20 -6.62 2.60
N PRO A 4 11.15 -6.31 1.83
CA PRO A 4 9.79 -6.75 2.11
C PRO A 4 9.55 -8.20 1.72
N LEU A 5 10.49 -8.81 0.99
CA LEU A 5 10.33 -10.16 0.47
C LEU A 5 10.43 -11.20 1.58
N ARG A 6 9.61 -12.22 1.46
CA ARG A 6 9.63 -13.38 2.35
C ARG A 6 9.98 -14.64 1.57
N PHE A 7 10.87 -15.42 2.16
CA PHE A 7 11.39 -16.64 1.56
C PHE A 7 10.97 -17.87 2.35
N ARG A 8 10.72 -18.96 1.65
CA ARG A 8 10.87 -20.28 2.26
C ARG A 8 12.34 -20.64 2.28
N ILE A 9 12.80 -21.12 3.41
CA ILE A 9 14.20 -21.43 3.64
C ILE A 9 14.33 -22.91 3.96
N SER A 10 15.32 -23.54 3.33
CA SER A 10 15.82 -24.85 3.71
C SER A 10 17.17 -24.69 4.38
N ASP A 11 17.32 -25.19 5.59
CA ASP A 11 18.59 -25.20 6.33
C ASP A 11 19.49 -26.40 5.93
N ARG A 12 19.22 -27.00 4.77
CA ARG A 12 20.01 -28.09 4.21
C ARG A 12 20.56 -27.68 2.87
N GLY A 13 21.82 -28.02 2.63
CA GLY A 13 22.49 -27.79 1.36
C GLY A 13 21.75 -28.44 0.19
N TRP A 14 21.77 -27.75 -0.93
CA TRP A 14 21.17 -28.19 -2.20
C TRP A 14 22.22 -28.25 -3.30
N GLY A 15 21.95 -29.10 -4.29
CA GLY A 15 22.73 -29.20 -5.52
C GLY A 15 21.80 -29.25 -6.73
N ASP A 16 22.37 -29.10 -7.93
CA ASP A 16 21.63 -29.06 -9.20
C ASP A 16 20.73 -30.29 -9.42
N GLY A 17 21.19 -31.46 -9.09
CA GLY A 17 20.37 -32.68 -9.21
C GLY A 17 19.16 -32.70 -8.28
N GLN A 18 19.28 -32.11 -7.10
CA GLN A 18 18.17 -31.98 -6.15
C GLN A 18 17.20 -30.91 -6.59
N PHE A 19 17.70 -29.77 -7.07
CA PHE A 19 16.90 -28.72 -7.69
C PHE A 19 16.04 -29.26 -8.84
N ARG A 20 16.65 -29.95 -9.79
CA ARG A 20 15.91 -30.55 -10.94
C ARG A 20 14.81 -31.49 -10.51
N ARG A 21 15.10 -32.41 -9.58
CA ARG A 21 14.11 -33.41 -9.15
C ARG A 21 13.02 -32.89 -8.27
N ARG A 22 13.32 -31.93 -7.39
CA ARG A 22 12.39 -31.50 -6.36
C ARG A 22 11.69 -30.16 -6.65
N VAL A 23 12.27 -29.36 -7.53
CA VAL A 23 11.72 -28.03 -7.90
C VAL A 23 11.21 -28.07 -9.33
N VAL A 24 12.10 -28.33 -10.29
CA VAL A 24 11.75 -28.22 -11.71
C VAL A 24 10.74 -29.29 -12.12
N ALA A 25 11.00 -30.56 -11.87
CA ALA A 25 10.13 -31.64 -12.35
C ALA A 25 8.68 -31.53 -11.85
N PRO A 26 8.38 -31.26 -10.55
CA PRO A 26 7.01 -31.08 -10.09
C PRO A 26 6.31 -29.85 -10.65
N LEU A 27 7.05 -28.75 -10.90
CA LEU A 27 6.50 -27.55 -11.50
C LEU A 27 6.24 -27.71 -12.99
N ASP A 28 7.13 -28.40 -13.68
CA ASP A 28 6.99 -28.69 -15.12
C ASP A 28 5.80 -29.60 -15.38
N ASP A 29 5.63 -30.63 -14.56
CA ASP A 29 4.50 -31.56 -14.64
C ASP A 29 3.16 -30.86 -14.43
N LYS A 30 3.10 -29.91 -13.48
CA LYS A 30 1.86 -29.20 -13.12
C LYS A 30 1.57 -27.98 -14.01
N PHE A 31 2.57 -27.22 -14.38
CA PHE A 31 2.39 -25.90 -14.98
C PHE A 31 3.18 -25.69 -16.28
N GLY A 32 4.10 -26.58 -16.60
CA GLY A 32 5.12 -26.36 -17.63
C GLY A 32 6.05 -25.20 -17.21
N VAL A 33 7.31 -25.52 -16.98
CA VAL A 33 8.27 -24.52 -16.48
C VAL A 33 9.43 -24.31 -17.43
N SER A 34 9.81 -23.05 -17.67
CA SER A 34 11.11 -22.66 -18.21
C SER A 34 12.04 -22.23 -17.08
N VAL A 35 13.30 -22.62 -17.17
CA VAL A 35 14.33 -22.30 -16.17
C VAL A 35 15.36 -21.40 -16.83
N GLU A 36 15.49 -20.18 -16.31
CA GLU A 36 16.44 -19.19 -16.78
C GLU A 36 17.60 -19.09 -15.78
N ARG A 37 18.82 -18.96 -16.29
CA ARG A 37 19.99 -18.59 -15.49
C ARG A 37 20.05 -17.07 -15.44
N THR A 38 20.27 -16.56 -14.25
CA THR A 38 20.48 -15.13 -14.04
C THR A 38 21.83 -14.89 -13.38
N ASP A 39 22.17 -13.63 -13.22
CA ASP A 39 23.28 -13.23 -12.38
C ASP A 39 23.04 -13.82 -10.99
N ARG A 40 24.07 -14.43 -10.43
CA ARG A 40 23.95 -15.21 -9.20
C ARG A 40 23.98 -14.30 -8.00
N PRO A 41 23.15 -14.56 -6.95
CA PRO A 41 23.48 -13.99 -5.66
C PRO A 41 24.84 -14.51 -5.20
N GLU A 42 25.67 -13.66 -4.61
CA GLU A 42 27.02 -14.04 -4.21
C GLU A 42 27.02 -15.31 -3.33
N GLY A 43 27.87 -16.25 -3.66
CA GLY A 43 27.97 -17.53 -2.96
C GLY A 43 26.81 -18.54 -3.18
N HIS A 44 25.90 -18.24 -4.11
CA HIS A 44 24.74 -19.12 -4.41
C HIS A 44 24.58 -19.37 -5.91
N GLU A 45 23.88 -20.48 -6.23
CA GLU A 45 23.31 -20.68 -7.55
C GLU A 45 21.89 -20.07 -7.57
N GLY A 46 21.58 -19.22 -8.53
CA GLY A 46 20.28 -18.59 -8.74
C GLY A 46 19.56 -19.06 -9.99
N ARG A 47 18.25 -19.23 -9.93
CA ARG A 47 17.40 -19.58 -11.09
C ARG A 47 16.07 -18.82 -11.02
N VAL A 48 15.65 -18.35 -12.18
CA VAL A 48 14.31 -17.86 -12.43
C VAL A 48 13.48 -18.97 -13.06
N LEU A 49 12.29 -19.15 -12.55
CA LEU A 49 11.33 -20.15 -12.99
C LEU A 49 10.09 -19.43 -13.52
N ARG A 50 9.79 -19.58 -14.80
CA ARG A 50 8.58 -19.02 -15.44
C ARG A 50 7.66 -20.16 -15.85
N MET A 51 6.41 -20.11 -15.36
CA MET A 51 5.37 -21.09 -15.67
C MET A 51 4.52 -20.62 -16.86
N LYS A 52 3.95 -21.56 -17.62
CA LYS A 52 3.09 -21.22 -18.77
C LYS A 52 1.81 -20.47 -18.40
N ASN A 53 1.37 -20.59 -17.15
CA ASN A 53 0.21 -19.85 -16.62
C ASN A 53 0.54 -18.40 -16.21
N GLY A 54 1.77 -17.92 -16.46
CA GLY A 54 2.24 -16.58 -16.08
C GLY A 54 2.75 -16.48 -14.64
N ASP A 55 2.75 -17.58 -13.88
CA ASP A 55 3.37 -17.58 -12.55
C ASP A 55 4.90 -17.53 -12.66
N PHE A 56 5.50 -17.02 -11.58
CA PHE A 56 6.92 -16.76 -11.52
C PHE A 56 7.48 -17.19 -10.15
N ALA A 57 8.70 -17.71 -10.13
CA ALA A 57 9.39 -18.03 -8.90
C ALA A 57 10.91 -17.91 -9.03
N LEU A 58 11.54 -17.63 -7.91
CA LEU A 58 12.98 -17.55 -7.73
C LEU A 58 13.46 -18.64 -6.79
N PHE A 59 14.56 -19.27 -7.15
CA PHE A 59 15.19 -20.28 -6.33
C PHE A 59 16.70 -20.05 -6.28
N ALA A 60 17.23 -19.83 -5.08
CA ALA A 60 18.66 -19.73 -4.85
C ALA A 60 19.11 -20.82 -3.88
N TRP A 61 20.33 -21.38 -4.08
CA TRP A 61 20.87 -22.41 -3.19
C TRP A 61 22.39 -22.46 -3.18
N ASN A 62 22.91 -23.04 -2.13
CA ASN A 62 24.32 -23.41 -1.99
C ASN A 62 24.48 -24.71 -1.18
N GLY A 63 25.70 -25.01 -0.72
CA GLY A 63 26.01 -26.16 0.12
C GLY A 63 25.36 -26.13 1.51
N ASP A 64 24.89 -24.97 1.97
CA ASP A 64 24.40 -24.77 3.33
C ASP A 64 22.88 -24.61 3.39
N GLY A 65 22.24 -24.16 2.28
CA GLY A 65 20.81 -23.89 2.29
C GLY A 65 20.20 -23.63 0.94
N ALA A 66 18.88 -23.33 0.96
CA ALA A 66 18.15 -22.88 -0.21
C ALA A 66 17.02 -21.91 0.17
N TYR A 67 16.69 -21.05 -0.79
CA TYR A 67 15.75 -19.94 -0.66
C TYR A 67 14.77 -19.97 -1.83
N TRP A 68 13.48 -19.86 -1.50
CA TRP A 68 12.39 -19.80 -2.48
C TRP A 68 11.52 -18.57 -2.23
N THR A 69 11.24 -17.82 -3.29
CA THR A 69 10.17 -16.81 -3.30
C THR A 69 9.47 -16.84 -4.66
N GLY A 70 8.21 -16.41 -4.71
CA GLY A 70 7.44 -16.36 -5.95
C GLY A 70 5.94 -16.23 -5.71
N ASN A 71 5.19 -16.04 -6.78
CA ASN A 71 3.74 -15.90 -6.78
C ASN A 71 2.98 -17.20 -7.12
N THR A 72 3.68 -18.31 -7.27
CA THR A 72 3.08 -19.63 -7.52
C THR A 72 2.89 -20.41 -6.23
N GLU A 73 1.95 -21.35 -6.24
CA GLU A 73 1.86 -22.34 -5.17
C GLU A 73 3.16 -23.11 -5.07
N THR A 74 3.75 -23.12 -3.89
CA THR A 74 4.93 -23.92 -3.65
C THR A 74 4.50 -25.38 -3.56
N PRO A 75 4.96 -26.26 -4.43
CA PRO A 75 4.67 -27.68 -4.32
C PRO A 75 5.03 -28.19 -2.93
N GLU A 76 4.12 -28.88 -2.26
CA GLU A 76 4.35 -29.41 -0.91
C GLU A 76 5.58 -30.31 -0.85
N ALA A 77 5.85 -31.05 -1.93
CA ALA A 77 7.01 -31.91 -2.10
C ALA A 77 8.37 -31.17 -2.03
N LEU A 78 8.41 -29.85 -2.22
CA LEU A 78 9.67 -29.09 -2.19
C LEU A 78 10.31 -29.06 -0.81
N TRP A 79 9.53 -28.99 0.24
CA TRP A 79 10.03 -28.69 1.58
C TRP A 79 9.77 -29.81 2.60
N GLY A 80 9.11 -30.87 2.18
CA GLY A 80 9.00 -32.15 2.91
C GLY A 80 8.57 -32.05 4.36
N THR A 81 7.80 -31.04 4.79
CA THR A 81 7.10 -31.06 6.08
C THR A 81 6.44 -29.74 6.45
N ASN A 82 5.34 -29.82 6.93
CA ASN A 82 4.44 -29.26 7.93
C ASN A 82 4.59 -27.82 8.46
N LYS A 83 5.57 -27.03 8.20
CA LYS A 83 5.61 -25.64 8.73
C LYS A 83 6.17 -24.67 7.70
N ARG A 84 5.29 -24.15 6.93
CA ARG A 84 5.40 -23.06 5.97
C ARG A 84 5.76 -21.76 6.67
N ARG A 85 6.98 -21.57 7.08
CA ARG A 85 7.41 -20.28 7.62
C ARG A 85 8.16 -19.54 6.54
N PHE A 86 7.50 -18.55 5.97
CA PHE A 86 8.19 -17.53 5.21
C PHE A 86 8.93 -16.63 6.20
N ARG A 87 10.22 -16.42 5.95
CA ARG A 87 11.08 -15.56 6.76
C ARG A 87 11.65 -14.46 5.88
N ARG A 88 12.00 -13.36 6.50
CA ARG A 88 12.84 -12.36 5.85
C ARG A 88 14.26 -12.91 5.74
N VAL A 89 14.91 -12.61 4.63
CA VAL A 89 16.31 -12.89 4.36
C VAL A 89 16.97 -11.56 4.05
N GLY A 90 18.16 -11.32 4.52
CA GLY A 90 18.95 -10.13 4.20
C GLY A 90 20.10 -10.47 3.26
N GLY A 91 20.78 -9.44 2.76
CA GLY A 91 21.96 -9.56 1.90
C GLY A 91 21.68 -10.06 0.50
N ASP A 92 22.70 -10.59 -0.17
CA ASP A 92 22.76 -10.79 -1.62
C ASP A 92 21.60 -11.60 -2.22
N VAL A 93 21.03 -12.55 -1.47
CA VAL A 93 19.88 -13.35 -1.94
C VAL A 93 18.62 -12.48 -1.99
N ALA A 94 18.42 -11.58 -1.04
CA ALA A 94 17.26 -10.71 -1.01
C ALA A 94 17.37 -9.63 -2.09
N ASP A 95 18.53 -9.04 -2.24
CA ASP A 95 18.80 -7.98 -3.21
C ASP A 95 18.67 -8.53 -4.64
N TRP A 96 19.28 -9.69 -4.92
CA TRP A 96 19.09 -10.40 -6.16
C TRP A 96 17.62 -10.71 -6.47
N ALA A 97 16.88 -11.20 -5.47
CA ALA A 97 15.48 -11.57 -5.68
C ALA A 97 14.61 -10.32 -5.93
N GLU A 98 14.90 -9.20 -5.28
CA GLU A 98 14.21 -7.94 -5.51
C GLU A 98 14.46 -7.44 -6.94
N GLU A 99 15.70 -7.45 -7.41
CA GLU A 99 16.07 -7.08 -8.79
C GLU A 99 15.36 -7.96 -9.85
N GLU A 100 15.36 -9.30 -9.66
CA GLU A 100 14.70 -10.20 -10.61
C GLU A 100 13.18 -10.04 -10.63
N LEU A 101 12.56 -9.78 -9.46
CA LEU A 101 11.13 -9.52 -9.37
C LEU A 101 10.76 -8.17 -9.99
N LEU A 102 11.56 -7.12 -9.78
CA LEU A 102 11.36 -5.81 -10.42
C LEU A 102 11.48 -5.94 -11.95
N ARG A 103 12.50 -6.63 -12.45
CA ARG A 103 12.66 -6.90 -13.89
C ARG A 103 11.47 -7.65 -14.47
N ALA A 104 10.94 -8.64 -13.73
CA ALA A 104 9.74 -9.35 -14.15
C ALA A 104 8.51 -8.46 -14.15
N LEU A 105 8.35 -7.59 -13.15
CA LEU A 105 7.25 -6.65 -13.02
C LEU A 105 7.27 -5.60 -14.15
N GLU A 106 8.43 -5.05 -14.47
CA GLU A 106 8.61 -4.10 -15.57
C GLU A 106 8.23 -4.68 -16.93
N ASN A 107 8.59 -5.95 -17.18
CA ASN A 107 8.19 -6.66 -18.40
C ASN A 107 6.66 -6.85 -18.49
N GLU A 108 5.98 -7.08 -17.36
CA GLU A 108 4.53 -7.27 -17.32
C GLU A 108 3.75 -5.94 -17.26
N ALA A 109 4.35 -4.90 -16.70
CA ALA A 109 3.74 -3.59 -16.51
C ALA A 109 4.74 -2.45 -16.80
N PRO A 110 5.12 -2.22 -18.09
CA PRO A 110 6.18 -1.26 -18.47
C PRO A 110 5.91 0.18 -18.01
N TRP A 111 4.66 0.54 -17.76
CA TRP A 111 4.30 1.87 -17.25
C TRP A 111 4.89 2.16 -15.86
N LEU A 112 5.23 1.12 -15.08
CA LEU A 112 5.86 1.26 -13.76
C LEU A 112 7.32 1.74 -13.81
N GLU A 113 8.02 1.61 -14.94
CA GLU A 113 9.37 2.17 -15.11
C GLU A 113 9.47 3.67 -14.78
N ARG A 114 8.35 4.40 -14.98
CA ARG A 114 8.27 5.82 -14.65
C ARG A 114 8.07 6.11 -13.16
N TYR A 115 7.76 5.09 -12.37
CA TYR A 115 7.42 5.19 -10.96
C TYR A 115 8.20 4.14 -10.14
N PRO A 116 9.54 4.29 -10.07
CA PRO A 116 10.39 3.27 -9.43
C PRO A 116 10.07 3.10 -7.94
N GLY A 117 9.73 4.17 -7.23
CA GLY A 117 9.34 4.09 -5.83
C GLY A 117 8.07 3.25 -5.63
N ILE A 118 7.06 3.43 -6.50
CA ILE A 118 5.84 2.61 -6.47
C ILE A 118 6.17 1.15 -6.81
N ALA A 119 6.96 0.90 -7.86
CA ALA A 119 7.33 -0.44 -8.29
C ALA A 119 8.04 -1.19 -7.15
N GLU A 120 9.06 -0.59 -6.56
CA GLU A 120 9.79 -1.17 -5.43
C GLU A 120 8.89 -1.34 -4.20
N PHE A 121 8.19 -0.28 -3.78
CA PHE A 121 7.42 -0.28 -2.54
C PHE A 121 6.31 -1.32 -2.56
N PHE A 122 5.53 -1.39 -3.63
CA PHE A 122 4.41 -2.31 -3.77
C PHE A 122 4.77 -3.65 -4.44
N LEU A 123 6.06 -3.92 -4.68
CA LEU A 123 6.53 -5.15 -5.32
C LEU A 123 5.88 -6.43 -4.76
N PRO A 124 5.76 -6.64 -3.42
CA PRO A 124 5.16 -7.85 -2.89
C PRO A 124 3.69 -8.04 -3.28
N VAL A 125 2.98 -6.93 -3.47
CA VAL A 125 1.57 -6.90 -3.87
C VAL A 125 1.43 -7.07 -5.37
N LEU A 126 2.20 -6.31 -6.13
CA LEU A 126 2.17 -6.30 -7.59
C LEU A 126 2.64 -7.63 -8.21
N MET A 127 3.41 -8.41 -7.46
CA MET A 127 3.85 -9.76 -7.82
C MET A 127 3.03 -10.87 -7.15
N SER A 128 2.11 -10.57 -6.24
CA SER A 128 1.27 -11.59 -5.61
C SER A 128 0.34 -12.24 -6.65
N LYS A 129 -0.04 -13.50 -6.42
CA LYS A 129 -1.00 -14.19 -7.30
C LYS A 129 -2.39 -13.57 -7.20
N ASP A 130 -2.82 -13.29 -5.97
CA ASP A 130 -4.16 -12.79 -5.67
C ASP A 130 -4.15 -11.27 -5.65
N GLY A 131 -5.09 -10.64 -6.34
CA GLY A 131 -5.30 -9.20 -6.31
C GLY A 131 -4.32 -8.34 -7.12
N ARG A 132 -3.22 -8.91 -7.68
CA ARG A 132 -2.21 -8.10 -8.39
C ARG A 132 -2.77 -7.27 -9.55
N GLU A 133 -3.64 -7.86 -10.37
CA GLU A 133 -4.24 -7.16 -11.49
C GLU A 133 -5.14 -6.01 -11.02
N THR A 134 -5.90 -6.27 -9.94
CA THR A 134 -6.75 -5.24 -9.32
C THR A 134 -5.90 -4.10 -8.73
N ALA A 135 -4.78 -4.42 -8.07
CA ALA A 135 -3.86 -3.42 -7.53
C ALA A 135 -3.19 -2.60 -8.65
N ARG A 136 -2.72 -3.26 -9.71
CA ARG A 136 -2.15 -2.59 -10.88
C ARG A 136 -3.15 -1.65 -11.55
N GLU A 137 -4.37 -2.10 -11.78
CA GLU A 137 -5.42 -1.30 -12.40
C GLU A 137 -5.83 -0.13 -11.49
N PHE A 138 -5.95 -0.36 -10.18
CA PHE A 138 -6.24 0.69 -9.21
C PHE A 138 -5.18 1.80 -9.23
N LEU A 139 -3.90 1.45 -9.18
CA LEU A 139 -2.81 2.41 -9.27
C LEU A 139 -2.87 3.15 -10.62
N ARG A 140 -2.95 2.42 -11.74
CA ARG A 140 -2.98 2.99 -13.09
C ARG A 140 -4.13 3.98 -13.31
N THR A 141 -5.21 3.87 -12.56
CA THR A 141 -6.36 4.79 -12.63
C THR A 141 -6.30 5.95 -11.64
N GLY A 142 -5.12 6.27 -11.09
CA GLY A 142 -4.92 7.44 -10.23
C GLY A 142 -5.10 7.18 -8.74
N ALA A 143 -5.04 5.90 -8.30
CA ALA A 143 -4.97 5.49 -6.89
C ALA A 143 -6.05 6.14 -5.98
N GLY A 144 -7.28 6.26 -6.49
CA GLY A 144 -8.43 6.76 -5.73
C GLY A 144 -8.60 8.28 -5.72
N PHE A 145 -7.79 9.05 -6.45
CA PHE A 145 -8.13 10.44 -6.77
C PHE A 145 -9.23 10.51 -7.84
N PRO A 146 -10.05 11.57 -7.86
CA PRO A 146 -11.06 11.74 -8.89
C PRO A 146 -10.38 11.93 -10.26
N ASN A 147 -10.72 11.07 -11.23
CA ASN A 147 -10.13 11.10 -12.57
C ASN A 147 -10.66 12.25 -13.44
N SER A 148 -9.77 12.91 -14.18
CA SER A 148 -10.12 13.93 -15.18
C SER A 148 -11.00 13.40 -16.31
N HIS A 149 -10.97 12.08 -16.59
CA HIS A 149 -11.69 11.47 -17.71
C HIS A 149 -13.06 10.89 -17.36
N SER A 150 -13.49 10.90 -16.09
CA SER A 150 -14.76 10.29 -15.68
C SER A 150 -16.00 11.18 -15.90
N ASN A 151 -15.84 12.44 -16.28
CA ASN A 151 -16.93 13.43 -16.39
C ASN A 151 -17.30 13.79 -17.85
N SER A 152 -17.45 12.77 -18.73
CA SER A 152 -17.90 13.00 -20.11
C SER A 152 -19.35 13.52 -20.23
N HIS A 153 -20.04 13.85 -19.15
CA HIS A 153 -21.45 14.28 -19.15
C HIS A 153 -21.72 15.62 -18.46
N SER A 154 -20.71 16.30 -17.89
CA SER A 154 -20.90 17.64 -17.32
C SER A 154 -20.25 18.71 -18.21
N ASN A 155 -21.06 19.59 -18.74
CA ASN A 155 -20.66 20.76 -19.54
C ASN A 155 -20.02 21.90 -18.72
N SER A 156 -19.45 21.62 -17.55
CA SER A 156 -18.80 22.61 -16.70
C SER A 156 -17.28 22.47 -16.79
N ASN A 157 -16.63 23.50 -17.33
CA ASN A 157 -15.16 23.63 -17.45
C ASN A 157 -14.40 23.72 -16.10
N SER A 158 -15.03 23.39 -14.97
CA SER A 158 -14.48 23.59 -13.63
C SER A 158 -14.16 22.30 -12.84
N ASP A 159 -14.53 21.13 -13.34
CA ASP A 159 -14.25 19.84 -12.67
C ASP A 159 -13.03 19.13 -13.30
N ALA A 160 -11.87 19.75 -13.21
CA ALA A 160 -10.62 19.10 -13.59
C ALA A 160 -10.29 18.02 -12.56
N GLY A 161 -10.60 16.77 -12.86
CA GLY A 161 -10.08 15.63 -12.10
C GLY A 161 -8.55 15.57 -12.17
N VAL A 162 -7.95 14.76 -11.33
CA VAL A 162 -6.49 14.56 -11.28
C VAL A 162 -6.06 13.65 -12.42
N ASP A 163 -5.02 14.05 -13.15
CA ASP A 163 -4.35 13.16 -14.11
C ASP A 163 -3.72 11.98 -13.37
N ALA A 164 -3.86 10.77 -13.94
CA ALA A 164 -3.32 9.56 -13.30
C ALA A 164 -1.81 9.60 -13.13
N ASP A 165 -1.08 10.16 -14.10
CA ASP A 165 0.38 10.28 -14.01
C ASP A 165 0.80 11.27 -12.91
N VAL A 166 0.03 12.33 -12.68
CA VAL A 166 0.24 13.28 -11.57
C VAL A 166 -0.01 12.61 -10.22
N ALA A 167 -1.07 11.80 -10.12
CA ALA A 167 -1.38 11.05 -8.90
C ALA A 167 -0.30 10.00 -8.59
N LEU A 168 0.19 9.30 -9.61
CA LEU A 168 1.25 8.30 -9.46
C LEU A 168 2.56 8.96 -9.05
N SER A 169 2.96 10.06 -9.68
CA SER A 169 4.17 10.82 -9.31
C SER A 169 4.11 11.31 -7.86
N PHE A 170 2.92 11.71 -7.41
CA PHE A 170 2.70 12.11 -6.02
C PHE A 170 2.96 10.96 -5.04
N TYR A 171 2.41 9.77 -5.30
CA TYR A 171 2.63 8.61 -4.44
C TYR A 171 4.03 8.03 -4.58
N ASP A 172 4.63 8.07 -5.78
CA ASP A 172 6.03 7.68 -6.00
C ASP A 172 6.97 8.51 -5.13
N GLY A 173 6.80 9.84 -5.12
CA GLY A 173 7.54 10.73 -4.24
C GLY A 173 7.31 10.46 -2.75
N LEU A 174 6.06 10.12 -2.36
CA LEU A 174 5.75 9.80 -0.97
C LEU A 174 6.46 8.53 -0.51
N VAL A 175 6.33 7.43 -1.25
CA VAL A 175 6.96 6.16 -0.83
C VAL A 175 8.48 6.22 -0.90
N SER A 176 9.04 7.03 -1.80
CA SER A 176 10.47 7.29 -1.91
C SER A 176 11.01 8.23 -0.82
N SER A 177 10.17 8.96 -0.10
CA SER A 177 10.60 9.87 0.98
C SER A 177 11.15 9.16 2.21
N GLY A 178 10.95 7.83 2.32
CA GLY A 178 11.36 7.03 3.47
C GLY A 178 10.37 7.05 4.64
N VAL A 179 9.20 7.71 4.53
CA VAL A 179 8.21 7.79 5.60
C VAL A 179 7.78 6.43 6.15
N PHE A 180 7.85 5.38 5.33
CA PHE A 180 7.51 4.02 5.70
C PHE A 180 8.69 3.05 5.72
N GLU A 181 9.94 3.53 5.76
CA GLU A 181 11.11 2.67 5.57
C GLU A 181 11.13 1.46 6.53
N GLY A 182 10.88 1.67 7.81
CA GLY A 182 10.81 0.58 8.80
C GLY A 182 9.54 -0.28 8.70
N HIS A 183 8.53 0.15 7.95
CA HIS A 183 7.17 -0.41 7.93
C HIS A 183 6.68 -0.76 6.52
N ARG A 184 7.58 -0.81 5.53
CA ARG A 184 7.27 -1.02 4.12
C ARG A 184 6.33 -2.22 3.90
N TYR A 185 6.64 -3.38 4.50
CA TYR A 185 5.81 -4.56 4.34
C TYR A 185 4.38 -4.37 4.87
N THR A 186 4.25 -3.77 6.06
CA THR A 186 2.95 -3.51 6.70
C THR A 186 2.10 -2.62 5.80
N MET A 187 2.65 -1.50 5.37
CA MET A 187 1.93 -0.53 4.56
C MET A 187 1.62 -1.06 3.15
N ALA A 188 2.59 -1.67 2.46
CA ALA A 188 2.36 -2.24 1.14
C ALA A 188 1.28 -3.32 1.15
N SER A 189 1.26 -4.19 2.18
CA SER A 189 0.28 -5.28 2.28
C SER A 189 -1.17 -4.80 2.46
N LYS A 190 -1.38 -3.58 2.96
CA LYS A 190 -2.72 -2.99 3.07
C LYS A 190 -3.39 -2.79 1.71
N LEU A 191 -2.62 -2.52 0.65
CA LEU A 191 -3.15 -2.40 -0.71
C LEU A 191 -3.53 -3.75 -1.33
N GLY A 192 -2.91 -4.85 -0.92
CA GLY A 192 -2.89 -6.11 -1.67
C GLY A 192 -3.66 -7.28 -1.12
N THR A 193 -4.56 -7.12 -0.19
CA THR A 193 -5.11 -8.27 0.57
C THR A 193 -6.51 -8.71 0.17
N SER A 194 -7.08 -8.18 -0.90
CA SER A 194 -8.46 -8.51 -1.28
C SER A 194 -8.51 -9.54 -2.38
N GLU A 195 -9.13 -10.68 -2.11
CA GLU A 195 -9.72 -11.48 -3.16
C GLU A 195 -10.83 -10.64 -3.82
N GLY A 196 -10.60 -10.22 -5.07
CA GLY A 196 -11.57 -9.45 -5.84
C GLY A 196 -11.39 -7.92 -5.75
N HIS A 197 -12.34 -7.21 -6.38
CA HIS A 197 -12.28 -5.77 -6.64
C HIS A 197 -12.69 -4.89 -5.44
N ASP A 198 -12.05 -5.00 -4.31
CA ASP A 198 -12.33 -4.13 -3.16
C ASP A 198 -11.63 -2.77 -3.29
N ARG A 199 -12.08 -1.99 -4.26
CA ARG A 199 -11.61 -0.62 -4.48
C ARG A 199 -11.84 0.30 -3.28
N VAL A 200 -12.91 0.06 -2.52
CA VAL A 200 -13.22 0.87 -1.31
C VAL A 200 -12.12 0.70 -0.28
N ARG A 201 -11.64 -0.52 -0.07
CA ARG A 201 -10.52 -0.80 0.82
C ARG A 201 -9.20 -0.19 0.30
N MET A 202 -8.94 -0.30 -1.00
CA MET A 202 -7.76 0.31 -1.62
C MET A 202 -7.80 1.84 -1.49
N GLU A 203 -8.94 2.47 -1.74
CA GLU A 203 -9.14 3.90 -1.55
C GLU A 203 -8.92 4.31 -0.08
N ALA A 204 -9.42 3.54 0.88
CA ALA A 204 -9.20 3.78 2.31
C ALA A 204 -7.70 3.69 2.68
N THR A 205 -7.00 2.67 2.15
CA THR A 205 -5.55 2.53 2.31
C THR A 205 -4.81 3.77 1.79
N MET A 206 -5.16 4.29 0.60
CA MET A 206 -4.54 5.51 0.09
C MET A 206 -4.86 6.74 0.96
N GLY A 207 -5.97 6.74 1.69
CA GLY A 207 -6.27 7.75 2.71
C GLY A 207 -5.25 7.72 3.86
N GLU A 208 -4.84 6.54 4.30
CA GLU A 208 -3.77 6.41 5.29
C GLU A 208 -2.43 6.94 4.74
N TYR A 209 -2.11 6.68 3.47
CA TYR A 209 -0.90 7.26 2.84
C TYR A 209 -0.93 8.79 2.82
N ASN A 210 -2.09 9.37 2.49
CA ASN A 210 -2.26 10.83 2.52
C ASN A 210 -2.09 11.41 3.93
N ALA A 211 -2.65 10.75 4.95
CA ALA A 211 -2.50 11.16 6.35
C ALA A 211 -1.04 11.06 6.82
N ALA A 212 -0.37 9.96 6.50
CA ALA A 212 1.04 9.76 6.83
C ALA A 212 1.92 10.84 6.19
N ARG A 213 1.62 11.24 4.94
CA ARG A 213 2.32 12.35 4.29
C ARG A 213 2.17 13.65 5.06
N ILE A 214 0.94 14.02 5.46
CA ILE A 214 0.70 15.25 6.23
C ILE A 214 1.53 15.24 7.52
N LEU A 215 1.54 14.12 8.23
CA LEU A 215 2.31 13.98 9.46
C LEU A 215 3.82 14.06 9.20
N HIS A 216 4.31 13.41 8.16
CA HIS A 216 5.71 13.43 7.76
C HIS A 216 6.16 14.83 7.34
N ASP A 217 5.40 15.51 6.48
CA ASP A 217 5.68 16.88 6.02
C ASP A 217 5.63 17.88 7.18
N ALA A 218 4.81 17.60 8.21
CA ALA A 218 4.82 18.34 9.46
C ALA A 218 5.97 17.95 10.41
N GLY A 219 6.87 17.06 10.00
CA GLY A 219 8.08 16.66 10.73
C GLY A 219 7.83 15.65 11.85
N TYR A 220 6.74 14.88 11.80
CA TYR A 220 6.50 13.77 12.73
C TYR A 220 7.16 12.50 12.23
N ASP A 221 7.69 11.72 13.18
CA ASP A 221 7.98 10.30 12.99
C ASP A 221 6.66 9.52 13.02
N VAL A 222 6.41 8.71 11.98
CA VAL A 222 5.12 8.05 11.74
C VAL A 222 5.28 6.54 11.88
N GLU A 223 4.66 5.97 12.91
CA GLU A 223 4.64 4.54 13.19
C GLU A 223 3.23 3.98 12.86
N PRO A 224 3.07 3.09 11.86
CA PRO A 224 1.77 2.52 11.51
C PRO A 224 1.40 1.31 12.36
N GLU A 225 0.10 0.96 12.38
CA GLU A 225 -0.48 -0.24 12.98
C GLU A 225 -0.20 -0.39 14.48
N ILE A 226 -0.63 0.57 15.27
CA ILE A 226 -0.47 0.55 16.72
C ILE A 226 -1.47 -0.41 17.35
N GLY A 227 -0.99 -1.55 17.84
CA GLY A 227 -1.81 -2.52 18.56
C GLY A 227 -2.29 -1.96 19.90
N MET A 228 -3.61 -2.11 20.17
CA MET A 228 -4.23 -1.70 21.41
C MET A 228 -4.55 -2.91 22.28
N GLU A 229 -4.67 -2.72 23.59
CA GLU A 229 -5.04 -3.78 24.55
C GLU A 229 -6.42 -4.40 24.23
N SER A 230 -7.30 -3.65 23.59
CA SER A 230 -8.61 -4.09 23.10
C SER A 230 -8.54 -5.11 21.94
N GLY A 231 -7.35 -5.37 21.37
CA GLY A 231 -7.16 -6.21 20.18
C GLY A 231 -7.43 -5.49 18.86
N HIS A 232 -7.81 -4.22 18.89
CA HIS A 232 -7.88 -3.35 17.70
C HIS A 232 -6.52 -2.72 17.43
N SER A 233 -6.28 -2.27 16.20
CA SER A 233 -5.14 -1.42 15.85
C SER A 233 -5.62 -0.05 15.43
N LEU A 234 -4.86 0.98 15.76
CA LEU A 234 -5.00 2.34 15.25
C LEU A 234 -4.03 2.57 14.11
N ASP A 235 -4.38 3.46 13.18
CA ASP A 235 -3.63 3.58 11.94
C ASP A 235 -2.20 4.11 12.15
N PHE A 236 -2.02 5.14 12.99
CA PHE A 236 -0.70 5.74 13.22
C PHE A 236 -0.49 6.22 14.64
N ARG A 237 0.80 6.23 15.02
CA ARG A 237 1.36 7.01 16.11
C ARG A 237 2.30 8.04 15.54
N ALA A 238 2.09 9.31 15.87
CA ALA A 238 2.87 10.44 15.39
C ALA A 238 3.68 11.05 16.53
N LYS A 239 5.03 11.04 16.41
CA LYS A 239 5.94 11.54 17.44
C LYS A 239 6.76 12.72 16.92
N ARG A 240 6.81 13.83 17.65
CA ARG A 240 7.64 14.99 17.35
C ARG A 240 7.86 15.85 18.62
N ASN A 241 9.12 16.08 19.00
CA ASN A 241 9.49 17.06 20.05
C ASN A 241 8.64 16.98 21.34
N GLY A 242 8.42 15.77 21.85
CA GLY A 242 7.63 15.52 23.06
C GLY A 242 6.11 15.42 22.82
N THR A 243 5.62 15.69 21.64
CA THR A 243 4.26 15.33 21.22
C THR A 243 4.23 13.86 20.85
N ASP A 244 3.27 13.12 21.37
CA ASP A 244 2.98 11.73 21.09
C ASP A 244 1.47 11.60 20.90
N ALA A 245 1.02 11.47 19.66
CA ALA A 245 -0.39 11.46 19.32
C ALA A 245 -0.75 10.20 18.53
N ILE A 246 -1.93 9.68 18.80
CA ILE A 246 -2.55 8.58 18.08
C ILE A 246 -3.45 9.17 17.00
N VAL A 247 -3.40 8.61 15.81
CA VAL A 247 -4.18 9.07 14.65
C VAL A 247 -4.94 7.88 14.06
N GLU A 248 -6.22 8.09 13.88
CA GLU A 248 -7.11 7.19 13.15
C GLU A 248 -7.57 7.86 11.86
N VAL A 249 -7.53 7.14 10.75
CA VAL A 249 -7.85 7.68 9.43
C VAL A 249 -9.16 7.11 8.91
N THR A 250 -9.92 7.94 8.24
CA THR A 250 -11.08 7.48 7.48
C THR A 250 -11.20 8.25 6.17
N ARG A 251 -11.67 7.57 5.13
CA ARG A 251 -11.87 8.16 3.81
C ARG A 251 -13.30 7.98 3.38
N PRO A 252 -14.15 9.03 3.42
CA PRO A 252 -15.49 8.98 2.91
C PRO A 252 -15.50 8.70 1.41
N THR A 253 -16.42 7.82 0.98
CA THR A 253 -16.63 7.56 -0.44
C THR A 253 -17.57 8.60 -1.02
N PRO A 254 -17.33 9.15 -2.23
CA PRO A 254 -18.22 10.08 -2.89
C PRO A 254 -19.66 9.54 -3.02
N THR A 255 -20.62 10.46 -3.00
CA THR A 255 -22.06 10.17 -3.20
C THR A 255 -22.31 9.40 -4.50
N GLY A 256 -23.21 8.43 -4.48
CA GLY A 256 -23.47 7.53 -5.61
C GLY A 256 -22.95 6.10 -5.39
N ARG A 257 -21.98 5.89 -4.48
CA ARG A 257 -21.53 4.56 -4.07
C ARG A 257 -22.02 4.14 -2.67
N ARG A 258 -22.74 5.02 -1.96
CA ARG A 258 -23.29 4.81 -0.61
C ARG A 258 -24.70 5.36 -0.48
N LYS A 259 -25.32 5.14 0.70
CA LYS A 259 -26.65 5.69 1.04
C LYS A 259 -26.64 7.21 1.26
N ALA A 260 -25.48 7.80 1.60
CA ALA A 260 -25.33 9.23 1.79
C ALA A 260 -25.73 10.00 0.53
N SER A 261 -26.61 10.96 0.67
CA SER A 261 -27.15 11.75 -0.43
C SER A 261 -26.33 13.02 -0.72
N THR A 262 -25.49 13.45 0.24
CA THR A 262 -24.65 14.64 0.14
C THR A 262 -23.21 14.37 0.59
N PRO A 263 -22.22 15.14 0.11
CA PRO A 263 -20.84 15.02 0.58
C PRO A 263 -20.69 15.20 2.08
N GLU A 264 -21.42 16.14 2.66
CA GLU A 264 -21.42 16.43 4.09
C GLU A 264 -21.95 15.26 4.91
N GLU A 265 -22.97 14.59 4.42
CA GLU A 265 -23.55 13.41 5.03
C GLU A 265 -22.57 12.23 4.93
N ALA A 266 -21.87 12.07 3.81
CA ALA A 266 -20.85 11.05 3.64
C ALA A 266 -19.68 11.23 4.63
N VAL A 267 -19.24 12.48 4.85
CA VAL A 267 -18.22 12.81 5.88
C VAL A 267 -18.72 12.44 7.26
N ARG A 268 -19.92 12.90 7.64
CA ARG A 268 -20.51 12.65 8.95
C ARG A 268 -20.64 11.14 9.22
N GLU A 269 -21.34 10.40 8.37
CA GLU A 269 -21.58 8.98 8.56
C GLU A 269 -20.31 8.15 8.64
N THR A 270 -19.29 8.52 7.87
CA THR A 270 -18.02 7.78 7.85
C THR A 270 -17.20 8.08 9.11
N ALA A 271 -17.20 9.31 9.57
CA ALA A 271 -16.50 9.72 10.78
C ALA A 271 -17.17 9.17 12.06
N GLU A 272 -18.50 9.21 12.14
CA GLU A 272 -19.27 8.68 13.28
C GLU A 272 -18.97 7.20 13.56
N LYS A 273 -18.79 6.37 12.51
CA LYS A 273 -18.46 4.95 12.66
C LYS A 273 -17.15 4.69 13.41
N LYS A 274 -16.21 5.63 13.39
CA LYS A 274 -14.93 5.51 14.11
C LYS A 274 -15.05 5.82 15.60
N SER A 275 -16.11 6.52 16.00
CA SER A 275 -16.39 6.95 17.37
C SER A 275 -17.57 6.23 18.05
N GLU A 276 -18.37 5.48 17.29
CA GLU A 276 -19.49 4.68 17.83
C GLU A 276 -19.03 3.52 18.72
N ALA A 277 -19.97 2.82 19.35
CA ALA A 277 -19.69 1.64 20.16
C ALA A 277 -18.94 0.58 19.38
N GLY A 278 -17.72 0.26 19.79
CA GLY A 278 -16.79 -0.60 19.06
C GLY A 278 -15.90 0.13 18.04
N GLY A 279 -16.00 1.47 17.91
CA GLY A 279 -15.08 2.29 17.12
C GLY A 279 -13.73 2.46 17.82
N GLN A 280 -12.68 2.59 17.01
CA GLN A 280 -11.29 2.59 17.46
C GLN A 280 -10.93 3.80 18.33
N LEU A 281 -11.63 4.94 18.18
CA LEU A 281 -11.38 6.19 18.92
C LEU A 281 -12.20 6.35 20.20
N ARG A 282 -13.17 5.50 20.46
CA ARG A 282 -14.04 5.65 21.65
C ARG A 282 -13.30 5.58 22.97
N GLU A 283 -12.25 4.78 23.04
CA GLU A 283 -11.49 4.51 24.26
C GLU A 283 -10.13 5.22 24.27
N ASN A 284 -9.84 6.03 23.25
CA ASN A 284 -8.54 6.65 23.05
C ASN A 284 -8.67 8.13 22.69
N ASP A 285 -7.88 8.97 23.31
CA ASP A 285 -7.78 10.43 23.02
C ASP A 285 -7.01 10.67 21.69
N GLY A 286 -7.34 9.92 20.65
CA GLY A 286 -6.73 10.04 19.33
C GLY A 286 -7.28 11.17 18.50
N VAL A 287 -6.59 11.53 17.45
CA VAL A 287 -7.02 12.52 16.45
C VAL A 287 -7.62 11.79 15.24
N LEU A 288 -8.84 12.15 14.85
CA LEU A 288 -9.46 11.63 13.65
C LEU A 288 -9.00 12.41 12.42
N PHE A 289 -8.46 11.74 11.42
CA PHE A 289 -8.13 12.28 10.11
C PHE A 289 -9.19 11.84 9.10
N VAL A 290 -9.89 12.80 8.49
CA VAL A 290 -10.94 12.52 7.49
C VAL A 290 -10.44 12.97 6.12
N ASP A 291 -10.05 12.00 5.30
CA ASP A 291 -9.52 12.24 3.95
C ASP A 291 -10.63 12.41 2.92
N CYS A 292 -10.86 13.64 2.51
CA CYS A 292 -11.80 14.01 1.47
C CYS A 292 -11.18 14.11 0.06
N SER A 293 -9.98 13.55 -0.17
CA SER A 293 -9.26 13.66 -1.44
C SER A 293 -9.97 13.01 -2.63
N SER A 294 -10.92 12.11 -2.38
CA SER A 294 -11.76 11.48 -3.42
C SER A 294 -12.92 12.35 -3.92
N PHE A 295 -13.21 13.48 -3.25
CA PHE A 295 -14.27 14.38 -3.67
C PHE A 295 -13.76 15.40 -4.69
N ASP A 296 -14.66 15.81 -5.62
CA ASP A 296 -14.42 16.92 -6.55
C ASP A 296 -14.36 18.27 -5.84
N ASP A 297 -14.04 19.33 -6.58
CA ASP A 297 -13.91 20.68 -6.01
C ASP A 297 -15.23 21.23 -5.48
N GLY A 298 -16.34 20.96 -6.17
CA GLY A 298 -17.67 21.40 -5.74
C GLY A 298 -18.12 20.74 -4.44
N ALA A 299 -17.86 19.45 -4.30
CA ALA A 299 -18.17 18.69 -3.09
C ALA A 299 -17.29 19.16 -1.91
N TRP A 300 -15.99 19.36 -2.15
CA TRP A 300 -15.08 19.88 -1.13
C TRP A 300 -15.50 21.28 -0.65
N GLN A 301 -15.82 22.18 -1.56
CA GLN A 301 -16.28 23.53 -1.19
C GLN A 301 -17.54 23.50 -0.31
N ARG A 302 -18.48 22.57 -0.58
CA ARG A 302 -19.65 22.36 0.28
C ARG A 302 -19.26 21.87 1.68
N ILE A 303 -18.32 20.90 1.76
CA ILE A 303 -17.82 20.38 3.03
C ILE A 303 -17.16 21.51 3.86
N VAL A 304 -16.29 22.32 3.25
CA VAL A 304 -15.62 23.44 3.92
C VAL A 304 -16.63 24.49 4.41
N ASN A 305 -17.62 24.84 3.58
CA ASN A 305 -18.61 25.85 3.94
C ASN A 305 -19.52 25.40 5.09
N ARG A 306 -19.82 24.09 5.20
CA ARG A 306 -20.74 23.56 6.20
C ARG A 306 -20.05 22.97 7.42
N LYS A 307 -18.79 22.59 7.31
CA LYS A 307 -17.98 21.94 8.35
C LYS A 307 -18.77 20.87 9.13
N PRO A 308 -19.19 19.77 8.45
CA PRO A 308 -20.06 18.76 9.06
C PRO A 308 -19.47 18.20 10.36
N VAL A 309 -20.34 17.78 11.26
CA VAL A 309 -19.99 17.13 12.52
C VAL A 309 -19.32 15.79 12.23
N THR A 310 -18.27 15.48 12.99
CA THR A 310 -17.46 14.27 12.79
C THR A 310 -17.71 13.18 13.86
N GLY A 311 -18.58 13.47 14.85
CA GLY A 311 -18.87 12.51 15.95
C GLY A 311 -17.69 12.30 16.91
N HIS A 312 -16.48 12.76 16.55
CA HIS A 312 -15.27 12.74 17.35
C HIS A 312 -14.52 14.06 17.22
N GLU A 313 -13.95 14.53 18.31
CA GLU A 313 -13.05 15.68 18.36
C GLU A 313 -11.87 15.35 19.28
N PRO A 314 -10.62 15.66 18.87
CA PRO A 314 -10.26 16.47 17.69
C PRO A 314 -10.34 15.70 16.37
N ALA A 315 -10.75 16.41 15.30
CA ALA A 315 -10.76 15.88 13.95
C ALA A 315 -10.15 16.87 12.95
N VAL A 316 -9.27 16.38 12.09
CA VAL A 316 -8.68 17.08 10.94
C VAL A 316 -9.38 16.57 9.68
N VAL A 317 -10.21 17.42 9.09
CA VAL A 317 -10.85 17.12 7.80
C VAL A 317 -10.06 17.81 6.71
N TYR A 318 -9.57 17.03 5.75
CA TYR A 318 -8.64 17.53 4.76
C TYR A 318 -8.89 16.99 3.37
N ARG A 319 -8.31 17.66 2.39
CA ARG A 319 -8.25 17.24 1.00
C ARG A 319 -6.87 17.49 0.44
N THR A 320 -6.23 16.46 -0.08
CA THR A 320 -4.97 16.57 -0.82
C THR A 320 -5.24 16.64 -2.33
N ARG A 321 -4.56 17.55 -3.00
CA ARG A 321 -4.49 17.63 -4.47
C ARG A 321 -3.06 17.41 -4.91
N PRO A 322 -2.78 16.31 -5.63
CA PRO A 322 -1.48 16.09 -6.25
C PRO A 322 -1.22 17.11 -7.35
N GLY A 323 0.04 17.38 -7.59
CA GLY A 323 0.54 18.32 -8.58
C GLY A 323 2.05 18.49 -8.43
N GLU A 324 2.68 19.36 -9.22
CA GLU A 324 4.11 19.69 -9.04
C GLU A 324 4.42 20.17 -7.61
N LYS A 325 3.49 20.94 -7.03
CA LYS A 325 3.48 21.31 -5.62
C LYS A 325 2.17 20.84 -5.02
N PRO A 326 2.15 19.66 -4.39
CA PRO A 326 0.93 19.15 -3.78
C PRO A 326 0.40 20.11 -2.72
N ILE A 327 -0.89 20.33 -2.73
CA ILE A 327 -1.58 21.19 -1.76
C ILE A 327 -2.52 20.33 -0.93
N THR A 328 -2.44 20.48 0.39
CA THR A 328 -3.40 19.90 1.32
C THR A 328 -4.14 21.04 2.01
N GLU A 329 -5.43 21.15 1.74
CA GLU A 329 -6.34 22.05 2.43
C GLU A 329 -7.00 21.31 3.60
N ALA A 330 -7.15 21.96 4.75
CA ALA A 330 -7.74 21.33 5.92
C ALA A 330 -8.53 22.32 6.79
N TYR A 331 -9.49 21.80 7.58
CA TYR A 331 -10.04 22.49 8.71
C TYR A 331 -10.00 21.58 9.95
N LEU A 332 -9.93 22.20 11.12
CA LEU A 332 -9.89 21.52 12.41
C LEU A 332 -11.24 21.63 13.11
N ARG A 333 -11.68 20.54 13.72
CA ARG A 333 -12.75 20.51 14.72
C ARG A 333 -12.14 20.13 16.06
N GLY A 334 -12.52 20.85 17.12
CA GLY A 334 -11.91 20.66 18.44
C GLY A 334 -10.49 21.25 18.53
N HIS A 335 -9.69 20.74 19.46
CA HIS A 335 -8.32 21.18 19.69
C HIS A 335 -7.36 20.00 19.70
N THR A 336 -6.26 20.09 18.97
CA THR A 336 -5.22 19.04 18.90
C THR A 336 -3.85 19.58 19.27
N GLN A 337 -2.99 18.70 19.80
CA GLN A 337 -1.57 19.00 20.05
C GLN A 337 -0.72 18.88 18.76
N LEU A 338 -1.27 18.31 17.68
CA LEU A 338 -0.57 18.21 16.41
C LEU A 338 -0.38 19.59 15.78
N ARG A 339 0.86 19.90 15.41
CA ARG A 339 1.25 21.12 14.71
C ARG A 339 1.40 20.81 13.23
N LEU A 340 0.38 21.14 12.42
CA LEU A 340 0.30 20.78 11.01
C LEU A 340 0.46 21.99 10.07
N SER A 341 0.72 23.18 10.58
CA SER A 341 0.75 24.43 9.79
C SER A 341 1.77 24.42 8.65
N ASP A 342 2.81 23.58 8.75
CA ASP A 342 3.84 23.46 7.70
C ASP A 342 3.40 22.51 6.57
N ALA A 343 2.40 21.66 6.81
CA ALA A 343 1.94 20.62 5.89
C ALA A 343 0.55 20.88 5.30
N VAL A 344 -0.23 21.79 5.88
CA VAL A 344 -1.61 22.06 5.44
C VAL A 344 -1.90 23.56 5.33
N VAL A 345 -2.79 23.91 4.40
CA VAL A 345 -3.41 25.22 4.28
C VAL A 345 -4.75 25.19 5.01
N TRP A 346 -4.88 25.97 6.07
CA TRP A 346 -6.11 26.03 6.87
C TRP A 346 -7.19 26.85 6.16
N VAL A 347 -8.43 26.28 6.02
CA VAL A 347 -9.59 26.86 5.35
C VAL A 347 -10.81 26.98 6.26
#